data_9620cd11f1877c4d2d79442a7b02175e
#
_entry.id   9620cd11f1877c4d2d79442a7b02175e
#
_cell.length_a   1.000
_cell.length_b   1.000
_cell.length_c   1.000
_cell.angle_alpha   90.00
_cell.angle_beta   90.00
_cell.angle_gamma   90.00
#
_symmetry.space_group_name_H-M   'P 1'
#
loop_
_entity.id
_entity.type
_entity.pdbx_description
1 polymer ?
#
loop_
_entity_poly.entity_id
_entity_poly.type
_entity_poly.pdbx_seq_one_letter_code
_entity_poly.pdbx_strand_id
1 'polypeptide(L)'
;TTYNLARMNMILRGIPYRNFNIYNGDTLEHDYFGDKKFRVQVANPPYSANWSADMKFMEDARFNEYGKLAPKSKADFAFVQHMVYHMDEDGRAVVLLPHGVLFRGAAEEVIRKHLIQKLNVLDAVIGLPANLFFGTGIPVCVLVLKRERNGNADNILFIDASKDFEAGKNQNILRQSDIDKIVDAYQRREDIDKYAHVATMQEIEENGFNLNIPRYVDTFEPEEEIDLNEVAADIRKLQSEIKDIDAELKP
;
A
#
# COMPACT_ATOMS: atom_id res chain seq x y z
N THR A 1 -5.77 -25.20 -11.58
CA THR A 1 -6.21 -24.31 -10.48
C THR A 1 -5.01 -23.63 -9.83
N THR A 2 -5.20 -22.44 -9.24
CA THR A 2 -4.18 -21.69 -8.50
C THR A 2 -3.52 -22.53 -7.40
N TYR A 3 -4.28 -23.36 -6.72
CA TYR A 3 -3.80 -24.32 -5.74
C TYR A 3 -2.71 -25.25 -6.29
N ASN A 4 -2.95 -25.86 -7.46
CA ASN A 4 -1.98 -26.76 -8.07
C ASN A 4 -0.71 -26.01 -8.53
N LEU A 5 -0.87 -24.79 -9.06
CA LEU A 5 0.25 -23.94 -9.45
C LEU A 5 1.12 -23.56 -8.25
N ALA A 6 0.50 -23.18 -7.13
CA ALA A 6 1.23 -22.84 -5.91
C ALA A 6 2.03 -24.05 -5.38
N ARG A 7 1.43 -25.23 -5.32
CA ARG A 7 2.12 -26.47 -4.93
C ARG A 7 3.29 -26.81 -5.86
N MET A 8 3.08 -26.71 -7.16
CA MET A 8 4.11 -26.95 -8.17
C MET A 8 5.28 -25.97 -7.98
N ASN A 9 4.99 -24.66 -7.78
CA ASN A 9 6.02 -23.65 -7.53
C ASN A 9 6.86 -23.95 -6.30
N MET A 10 6.24 -24.39 -5.20
CA MET A 10 6.98 -24.78 -3.99
C MET A 10 7.94 -25.94 -4.26
N ILE A 11 7.45 -26.97 -4.94
CA ILE A 11 8.26 -28.17 -5.27
C ILE A 11 9.41 -27.79 -6.23
N LEU A 12 9.15 -27.00 -7.27
CA LEU A 12 10.18 -26.55 -8.22
C LEU A 12 11.25 -25.68 -7.57
N ARG A 13 10.91 -24.99 -6.47
CA ARG A 13 11.87 -24.23 -5.64
C ARG A 13 12.60 -25.09 -4.61
N GLY A 14 12.45 -26.40 -4.67
CA GLY A 14 13.13 -27.35 -3.78
C GLY A 14 12.53 -27.44 -2.37
N ILE A 15 11.32 -26.92 -2.13
CA ILE A 15 10.65 -27.01 -0.84
C ILE A 15 9.92 -28.37 -0.78
N PRO A 16 10.29 -29.29 0.13
CA PRO A 16 9.60 -30.56 0.27
C PRO A 16 8.12 -30.36 0.64
N TYR A 17 7.24 -31.21 0.08
CA TYR A 17 5.79 -31.08 0.30
C TYR A 17 5.37 -31.13 1.79
N ARG A 18 6.16 -31.79 2.64
CA ARG A 18 5.95 -31.87 4.09
C ARG A 18 6.24 -30.55 4.85
N ASN A 19 6.92 -29.60 4.18
CA ASN A 19 7.35 -28.34 4.78
C ASN A 19 6.41 -27.16 4.44
N PHE A 20 5.32 -27.42 3.72
CA PHE A 20 4.30 -26.40 3.46
C PHE A 20 2.90 -27.00 3.51
N ASN A 21 1.93 -26.16 3.91
CA ASN A 21 0.50 -26.47 3.89
C ASN A 21 -0.20 -25.44 3.02
N ILE A 22 -0.86 -25.87 1.98
CA ILE A 22 -1.68 -25.03 1.10
C ILE A 22 -3.08 -25.63 1.08
N TYR A 23 -4.07 -24.80 1.35
CA TYR A 23 -5.48 -25.17 1.32
C TYR A 23 -6.14 -24.68 0.03
N ASN A 24 -7.14 -25.41 -0.45
CA ASN A 24 -7.89 -25.05 -1.64
C ASN A 24 -9.30 -24.61 -1.23
N GLY A 25 -9.53 -23.33 -1.16
CA GLY A 25 -10.81 -22.75 -0.80
C GLY A 25 -10.74 -21.24 -0.66
N ASP A 26 -11.86 -20.64 -0.28
CA ASP A 26 -11.95 -19.22 0.05
C ASP A 26 -11.58 -19.02 1.52
N THR A 27 -10.48 -18.30 1.75
CA THR A 27 -9.92 -18.06 3.09
C THR A 27 -10.82 -17.17 3.96
N LEU A 28 -11.64 -16.31 3.34
CA LEU A 28 -12.56 -15.44 4.08
C LEU A 28 -13.82 -16.20 4.51
N GLU A 29 -14.33 -17.06 3.62
CA GLU A 29 -15.52 -17.88 3.89
C GLU A 29 -15.22 -19.02 4.88
N HIS A 30 -14.01 -19.57 4.82
CA HIS A 30 -13.61 -20.70 5.64
C HIS A 30 -12.20 -20.55 6.16
N ASP A 31 -12.07 -20.51 7.48
CA ASP A 31 -10.76 -20.49 8.13
C ASP A 31 -10.18 -21.90 8.22
N TYR A 32 -9.12 -22.14 7.45
CA TYR A 32 -8.41 -23.42 7.45
C TYR A 32 -7.34 -23.54 8.53
N PHE A 33 -7.04 -22.45 9.24
CA PHE A 33 -5.97 -22.42 10.23
C PHE A 33 -6.49 -22.55 11.67
N GLY A 34 -7.76 -22.24 11.93
CA GLY A 34 -8.36 -22.28 13.27
C GLY A 34 -7.60 -21.38 14.24
N ASP A 35 -7.13 -21.91 15.34
CA ASP A 35 -6.42 -21.14 16.37
C ASP A 35 -4.92 -20.94 16.12
N LYS A 36 -4.41 -21.37 14.95
CA LYS A 36 -2.98 -21.20 14.65
C LYS A 36 -2.60 -19.73 14.54
N LYS A 37 -1.48 -19.39 15.16
CA LYS A 37 -0.87 -18.07 15.07
C LYS A 37 0.45 -18.14 14.33
N PHE A 38 0.83 -17.04 13.67
CA PHE A 38 2.01 -16.95 12.84
C PHE A 38 2.85 -15.73 13.24
N ARG A 39 4.16 -15.95 13.41
CA ARG A 39 5.10 -14.86 13.71
C ARG A 39 5.37 -13.96 12.52
N VAL A 40 5.29 -14.49 11.30
CA VAL A 40 5.50 -13.71 10.07
C VAL A 40 4.42 -14.05 9.07
N GLN A 41 3.77 -13.02 8.56
CA GLN A 41 2.76 -13.13 7.51
C GLN A 41 3.08 -12.16 6.38
N VAL A 42 2.97 -12.62 5.13
CA VAL A 42 3.14 -11.79 3.93
C VAL A 42 1.99 -12.11 2.98
N ALA A 43 1.31 -11.07 2.49
CA ALA A 43 0.19 -11.24 1.57
C ALA A 43 0.17 -10.17 0.47
N ASN A 44 -0.21 -10.60 -0.72
CA ASN A 44 -0.68 -9.75 -1.81
C ASN A 44 -2.05 -10.30 -2.23
N PRO A 45 -3.12 -9.94 -1.49
CA PRO A 45 -4.45 -10.44 -1.77
C PRO A 45 -5.02 -9.81 -3.05
N PRO A 46 -6.09 -10.39 -3.65
CA PRO A 46 -6.76 -9.78 -4.79
C PRO A 46 -7.37 -8.43 -4.40
N TYR A 47 -6.99 -7.35 -5.11
CA TYR A 47 -7.41 -5.99 -4.78
C TYR A 47 -8.91 -5.79 -5.03
N SER A 48 -9.59 -5.20 -4.06
CA SER A 48 -11.02 -4.88 -4.12
C SER A 48 -11.88 -6.06 -4.60
N ALA A 49 -11.54 -7.27 -4.16
CA ALA A 49 -12.30 -8.46 -4.48
C ALA A 49 -13.69 -8.43 -3.82
N ASN A 50 -14.66 -9.05 -4.47
CA ASN A 50 -15.94 -9.32 -3.85
C ASN A 50 -15.81 -10.47 -2.84
N TRP A 51 -16.55 -10.40 -1.74
CA TRP A 51 -16.73 -11.49 -0.79
C TRP A 51 -18.19 -11.49 -0.30
N SER A 52 -18.60 -12.49 0.46
CA SER A 52 -20.03 -12.60 0.86
C SER A 52 -20.45 -11.48 1.80
N ALA A 53 -19.57 -11.05 2.72
CA ALA A 53 -19.87 -10.14 3.83
C ALA A 53 -21.18 -10.54 4.56
N ASP A 54 -21.41 -11.85 4.72
CA ASP A 54 -22.58 -12.39 5.37
C ASP A 54 -22.58 -11.99 6.85
N MET A 55 -23.76 -11.66 7.39
CA MET A 55 -23.90 -11.24 8.78
C MET A 55 -23.45 -12.31 9.80
N LYS A 56 -23.39 -13.59 9.43
CA LYS A 56 -22.79 -14.65 10.25
C LYS A 56 -21.35 -14.34 10.66
N PHE A 57 -20.60 -13.58 9.85
CA PHE A 57 -19.23 -13.18 10.16
C PHE A 57 -19.13 -12.14 11.29
N MET A 58 -20.22 -11.53 11.71
CA MET A 58 -20.23 -10.73 12.94
C MET A 58 -20.06 -11.57 14.21
N GLU A 59 -20.22 -12.90 14.10
CA GLU A 59 -19.97 -13.86 15.20
C GLU A 59 -18.61 -14.56 15.05
N ASP A 60 -17.93 -14.37 13.90
CA ASP A 60 -16.60 -14.93 13.63
C ASP A 60 -15.52 -14.12 14.37
N ALA A 61 -14.69 -14.80 15.15
CA ALA A 61 -13.63 -14.17 15.96
C ALA A 61 -12.64 -13.32 15.17
N ARG A 62 -12.51 -13.55 13.87
CA ARG A 62 -11.66 -12.75 13.00
C ARG A 62 -12.20 -11.33 12.75
N PHE A 63 -13.53 -11.14 12.86
CA PHE A 63 -14.20 -9.92 12.41
C PHE A 63 -15.05 -9.25 13.50
N ASN A 64 -15.49 -9.99 14.51
CA ASN A 64 -16.51 -9.55 15.46
C ASN A 64 -16.10 -8.32 16.30
N GLU A 65 -14.84 -8.21 16.68
CA GLU A 65 -14.35 -7.12 17.54
C GLU A 65 -14.37 -5.74 16.87
N TYR A 66 -14.41 -5.69 15.54
CA TYR A 66 -14.37 -4.43 14.77
C TYR A 66 -15.73 -3.72 14.68
N GLY A 67 -16.82 -4.40 15.02
CA GLY A 67 -18.17 -3.86 14.98
C GLY A 67 -18.73 -3.60 13.58
N LYS A 68 -17.95 -3.82 12.52
CA LYS A 68 -18.34 -3.71 11.11
C LYS A 68 -17.58 -4.72 10.27
N LEU A 69 -18.28 -5.28 9.27
CA LEU A 69 -17.65 -6.08 8.24
C LEU A 69 -17.10 -5.18 7.12
N ALA A 70 -16.02 -5.59 6.48
CA ALA A 70 -15.55 -4.96 5.25
C ALA A 70 -16.65 -4.97 4.18
N PRO A 71 -16.71 -3.97 3.28
CA PRO A 71 -17.75 -3.91 2.26
C PRO A 71 -17.76 -5.14 1.36
N LYS A 72 -18.94 -5.63 0.99
CA LYS A 72 -19.11 -6.80 0.11
C LYS A 72 -18.32 -6.72 -1.20
N SER A 73 -18.15 -5.52 -1.74
CA SER A 73 -17.42 -5.26 -2.98
C SER A 73 -15.93 -4.96 -2.78
N LYS A 74 -15.43 -5.02 -1.54
CA LYS A 74 -14.04 -4.64 -1.18
C LYS A 74 -13.57 -5.46 0.02
N ALA A 75 -13.05 -6.64 -0.23
CA ALA A 75 -12.54 -7.55 0.79
C ALA A 75 -11.19 -7.11 1.39
N ASP A 76 -10.63 -5.99 0.95
CA ASP A 76 -9.27 -5.56 1.31
C ASP A 76 -9.04 -5.66 2.84
N PHE A 77 -9.91 -5.04 3.65
CA PHE A 77 -9.80 -5.12 5.10
C PHE A 77 -10.21 -6.47 5.70
N ALA A 78 -11.03 -7.28 5.03
CA ALA A 78 -11.34 -8.62 5.52
C ALA A 78 -10.08 -9.50 5.53
N PHE A 79 -9.21 -9.37 4.51
CA PHE A 79 -7.89 -10.02 4.51
C PHE A 79 -7.00 -9.50 5.63
N VAL A 80 -6.97 -8.17 5.87
CA VAL A 80 -6.20 -7.59 6.98
C VAL A 80 -6.67 -8.12 8.33
N GLN A 81 -7.98 -8.15 8.58
CA GLN A 81 -8.59 -8.68 9.82
C GLN A 81 -8.24 -10.16 10.01
N HIS A 82 -8.32 -10.98 8.96
CA HIS A 82 -7.90 -12.38 8.99
C HIS A 82 -6.41 -12.53 9.35
N MET A 83 -5.53 -11.71 8.75
CA MET A 83 -4.09 -11.73 9.09
C MET A 83 -3.85 -11.30 10.53
N VAL A 84 -4.50 -10.23 11.00
CA VAL A 84 -4.36 -9.75 12.39
C VAL A 84 -4.84 -10.81 13.39
N TYR A 85 -5.94 -11.49 13.11
CA TYR A 85 -6.44 -12.59 13.95
C TYR A 85 -5.39 -13.70 14.10
N HIS A 86 -4.72 -14.07 13.00
CA HIS A 86 -3.68 -15.10 13.01
C HIS A 86 -2.28 -14.61 13.38
N MET A 87 -2.12 -13.34 13.76
CA MET A 87 -0.83 -12.83 14.20
C MET A 87 -0.51 -13.27 15.62
N ASP A 88 0.69 -13.83 15.82
CA ASP A 88 1.21 -14.23 17.12
C ASP A 88 1.46 -13.00 18.03
N GLU A 89 1.76 -13.19 19.29
CA GLU A 89 2.04 -12.11 20.25
C GLU A 89 3.24 -11.26 19.83
N ASP A 90 4.31 -11.87 19.32
CA ASP A 90 5.48 -11.20 18.73
C ASP A 90 5.40 -11.08 17.18
N GLY A 91 4.20 -11.33 16.65
CA GLY A 91 3.95 -11.46 15.23
C GLY A 91 4.01 -10.13 14.48
N ARG A 92 4.36 -10.25 13.20
CA ARG A 92 4.34 -9.16 12.22
C ARG A 92 3.74 -9.60 10.90
N ALA A 93 3.04 -8.70 10.26
CA ALA A 93 2.43 -8.94 8.96
C ALA A 93 2.73 -7.79 7.99
N VAL A 94 2.92 -8.14 6.72
CA VAL A 94 3.11 -7.18 5.63
C VAL A 94 2.11 -7.52 4.54
N VAL A 95 1.30 -6.54 4.15
CA VAL A 95 0.25 -6.74 3.16
C VAL A 95 0.25 -5.61 2.13
N LEU A 96 0.18 -5.98 0.84
CA LEU A 96 0.02 -5.04 -0.26
C LEU A 96 -1.47 -4.80 -0.52
N LEU A 97 -1.85 -3.53 -0.64
CA LEU A 97 -3.23 -3.13 -0.83
C LEU A 97 -3.33 -1.89 -1.74
N PRO A 98 -4.48 -1.66 -2.39
CA PRO A 98 -4.69 -0.42 -3.14
C PRO A 98 -4.79 0.78 -2.19
N HIS A 99 -4.31 1.94 -2.60
CA HIS A 99 -4.31 3.17 -1.79
C HIS A 99 -5.67 3.53 -1.17
N GLY A 100 -6.77 3.09 -1.79
CA GLY A 100 -8.12 3.35 -1.27
C GLY A 100 -8.34 2.93 0.19
N VAL A 101 -7.66 1.88 0.67
CA VAL A 101 -7.76 1.43 2.08
C VAL A 101 -7.30 2.51 3.08
N LEU A 102 -6.46 3.44 2.64
CA LEU A 102 -5.90 4.49 3.49
C LEU A 102 -6.93 5.56 3.86
N PHE A 103 -7.93 5.81 3.00
CA PHE A 103 -8.83 6.96 3.16
C PHE A 103 -10.32 6.70 2.95
N ARG A 104 -10.73 5.53 2.43
CA ARG A 104 -12.15 5.24 2.27
C ARG A 104 -12.87 5.27 3.62
N GLY A 105 -14.08 5.83 3.63
CA GLY A 105 -14.92 6.00 4.81
C GLY A 105 -15.79 4.78 5.13
N ALA A 106 -16.85 5.03 5.90
CA ALA A 106 -17.85 4.03 6.30
C ALA A 106 -17.24 2.82 7.04
N ALA A 107 -17.51 1.59 6.61
CA ALA A 107 -17.05 0.39 7.29
C ALA A 107 -15.51 0.28 7.31
N GLU A 108 -14.82 0.69 6.23
CA GLU A 108 -13.35 0.64 6.17
C GLU A 108 -12.71 1.62 7.15
N GLU A 109 -13.32 2.78 7.36
CA GLU A 109 -12.87 3.75 8.39
C GLU A 109 -12.99 3.17 9.80
N VAL A 110 -14.11 2.52 10.11
CA VAL A 110 -14.34 1.91 11.44
C VAL A 110 -13.29 0.83 11.71
N ILE A 111 -13.03 -0.05 10.73
CA ILE A 111 -12.03 -1.11 10.85
C ILE A 111 -10.63 -0.50 11.01
N ARG A 112 -10.29 0.51 10.19
CA ARG A 112 -9.00 1.21 10.26
C ARG A 112 -8.77 1.86 11.61
N LYS A 113 -9.77 2.57 12.15
CA LYS A 113 -9.72 3.15 13.50
C LYS A 113 -9.50 2.09 14.57
N HIS A 114 -10.17 0.96 14.47
CA HIS A 114 -10.01 -0.15 15.43
C HIS A 114 -8.58 -0.71 15.41
N LEU A 115 -8.01 -0.95 14.21
CA LEU A 115 -6.63 -1.41 14.05
C LEU A 115 -5.61 -0.45 14.68
N ILE A 116 -5.86 0.86 14.62
CA ILE A 116 -4.95 1.89 15.12
C ILE A 116 -5.18 2.15 16.61
N GLN A 117 -6.41 2.46 17.02
CA GLN A 117 -6.71 2.94 18.38
C GLN A 117 -6.85 1.81 19.40
N LYS A 118 -7.45 0.67 19.01
CA LYS A 118 -7.76 -0.42 19.94
C LYS A 118 -6.67 -1.48 19.94
N LEU A 119 -6.30 -1.96 18.76
CA LEU A 119 -5.29 -3.00 18.64
C LEU A 119 -3.85 -2.43 18.56
N ASN A 120 -3.71 -1.18 18.14
CA ASN A 120 -2.44 -0.49 17.94
C ASN A 120 -1.40 -1.32 17.16
N VAL A 121 -1.86 -1.99 16.08
CA VAL A 121 -1.02 -2.90 15.32
C VAL A 121 -0.41 -2.30 14.05
N LEU A 122 -0.88 -1.13 13.58
CA LEU A 122 -0.35 -0.51 12.38
C LEU A 122 0.98 0.17 12.67
N ASP A 123 2.06 -0.34 12.12
CA ASP A 123 3.42 0.15 12.34
C ASP A 123 3.90 1.13 11.28
N ALA A 124 3.65 0.84 10.00
CA ALA A 124 4.03 1.74 8.91
C ALA A 124 3.07 1.62 7.71
N VAL A 125 3.04 2.70 6.93
CA VAL A 125 2.37 2.81 5.64
C VAL A 125 3.41 3.22 4.61
N ILE A 126 3.62 2.40 3.57
CA ILE A 126 4.63 2.64 2.54
C ILE A 126 3.94 2.73 1.19
N GLY A 127 4.02 3.88 0.54
CA GLY A 127 3.53 4.08 -0.82
C GLY A 127 4.53 3.54 -1.83
N LEU A 128 4.05 2.75 -2.78
CA LEU A 128 4.86 2.20 -3.86
C LEU A 128 4.52 2.86 -5.20
N PRO A 129 5.41 2.80 -6.18
CA PRO A 129 5.15 3.31 -7.52
C PRO A 129 3.91 2.69 -8.16
N ALA A 130 3.23 3.46 -8.99
CA ALA A 130 2.19 2.92 -9.87
C ALA A 130 2.79 1.95 -10.90
N ASN A 131 1.93 1.18 -11.54
CA ASN A 131 2.31 0.31 -12.65
C ASN A 131 3.42 -0.72 -12.34
N LEU A 132 3.45 -1.26 -11.10
CA LEU A 132 4.39 -2.31 -10.70
C LEU A 132 3.90 -3.73 -11.05
N PHE A 133 2.59 -3.95 -11.18
CA PHE A 133 1.99 -5.27 -11.29
C PHE A 133 1.35 -5.50 -12.65
N PHE A 134 1.40 -6.75 -13.11
CA PHE A 134 0.71 -7.15 -14.33
C PHE A 134 -0.80 -6.96 -14.21
N GLY A 135 -1.41 -6.39 -15.24
CA GLY A 135 -2.86 -6.24 -15.33
C GLY A 135 -3.48 -5.08 -14.55
N THR A 136 -2.67 -4.29 -13.83
CA THR A 136 -3.15 -3.09 -13.16
C THR A 136 -2.08 -2.00 -13.11
N GLY A 137 -2.46 -0.77 -13.46
CA GLY A 137 -1.59 0.41 -13.35
C GLY A 137 -1.81 1.21 -12.06
N ILE A 138 -2.69 0.74 -11.14
CA ILE A 138 -2.99 1.50 -9.92
C ILE A 138 -1.80 1.51 -8.96
N PRO A 139 -1.56 2.63 -8.25
CA PRO A 139 -0.59 2.66 -7.17
C PRO A 139 -1.08 1.80 -6.00
N VAL A 140 -0.13 1.17 -5.32
CA VAL A 140 -0.40 0.33 -4.15
C VAL A 140 0.40 0.82 -2.94
N CYS A 141 -0.05 0.44 -1.77
CA CYS A 141 0.67 0.66 -0.53
C CYS A 141 0.95 -0.67 0.20
N VAL A 142 1.98 -0.65 1.02
CA VAL A 142 2.29 -1.70 1.96
C VAL A 142 1.84 -1.25 3.34
N LEU A 143 1.01 -2.05 4.01
CA LEU A 143 0.75 -1.91 5.43
C LEU A 143 1.67 -2.87 6.19
N VAL A 144 2.44 -2.32 7.13
CA VAL A 144 3.26 -3.10 8.06
C VAL A 144 2.52 -3.15 9.39
N LEU A 145 2.21 -4.36 9.84
CA LEU A 145 1.48 -4.61 11.08
C LEU A 145 2.37 -5.36 12.05
N LYS A 146 2.33 -4.97 13.33
CA LYS A 146 3.08 -5.61 14.43
C LYS A 146 2.22 -5.67 15.68
N ARG A 147 2.27 -6.79 16.40
CA ARG A 147 1.70 -6.88 17.75
C ARG A 147 2.54 -6.08 18.74
N GLU A 148 3.84 -6.33 18.77
CA GLU A 148 4.76 -5.55 19.57
C GLU A 148 5.36 -4.41 18.75
N ARG A 149 5.09 -3.18 19.17
CA ARG A 149 5.53 -1.96 18.48
C ARG A 149 6.94 -1.52 18.91
N ASN A 150 7.60 -2.24 19.84
CA ASN A 150 8.98 -2.01 20.27
C ASN A 150 9.30 -0.54 20.61
N GLY A 151 8.47 0.11 21.43
CA GLY A 151 8.63 1.51 21.80
C GLY A 151 8.02 2.52 20.83
N ASN A 152 7.42 2.08 19.71
CA ASN A 152 6.81 2.95 18.69
C ASN A 152 5.27 2.92 18.73
N ALA A 153 4.68 2.63 19.90
CA ALA A 153 3.23 2.52 20.04
C ALA A 153 2.48 3.87 19.89
N ASP A 154 3.20 4.97 19.97
CA ASP A 154 2.71 6.34 19.93
C ASP A 154 2.83 7.02 18.56
N ASN A 155 3.30 6.28 17.54
CA ASN A 155 3.49 6.83 16.21
C ASN A 155 3.28 5.78 15.10
N ILE A 156 3.11 6.24 13.85
CA ILE A 156 3.09 5.43 12.62
C ILE A 156 4.06 6.06 11.64
N LEU A 157 4.91 5.23 11.02
CA LEU A 157 5.83 5.69 9.98
C LEU A 157 5.14 5.71 8.62
N PHE A 158 5.25 6.82 7.91
CA PHE A 158 4.85 6.97 6.52
C PHE A 158 6.09 7.07 5.64
N ILE A 159 6.11 6.32 4.53
CA ILE A 159 7.17 6.39 3.52
C ILE A 159 6.51 6.56 2.15
N ASP A 160 6.94 7.55 1.40
CA ASP A 160 6.53 7.74 0.01
C ASP A 160 7.66 7.33 -0.95
N ALA A 161 7.60 6.09 -1.43
CA ALA A 161 8.52 5.56 -2.44
C ALA A 161 7.89 5.58 -3.85
N SER A 162 6.84 6.37 -4.06
CA SER A 162 6.09 6.40 -5.33
C SER A 162 6.93 6.84 -6.54
N LYS A 163 8.03 7.55 -6.30
CA LYS A 163 8.97 8.03 -7.33
C LYS A 163 10.22 7.12 -7.48
N ASP A 164 10.40 6.12 -6.63
CA ASP A 164 11.58 5.25 -6.62
C ASP A 164 11.36 4.02 -7.51
N PHE A 165 11.66 4.13 -8.80
CA PHE A 165 11.54 3.03 -9.77
C PHE A 165 12.39 3.26 -10.99
N GLU A 166 12.60 2.21 -11.75
CA GLU A 166 13.07 2.27 -13.12
C GLU A 166 11.91 2.05 -14.08
N ALA A 167 11.75 2.96 -15.05
CA ALA A 167 10.70 2.85 -16.05
C ALA A 167 11.00 1.69 -17.00
N GLY A 168 10.16 0.65 -16.99
CA GLY A 168 10.24 -0.46 -17.93
C GLY A 168 9.28 -0.29 -19.10
N LYS A 169 9.43 -1.14 -20.11
CA LYS A 169 8.61 -1.08 -21.35
C LYS A 169 7.12 -1.27 -21.10
N ASN A 170 6.77 -2.18 -20.19
CA ASN A 170 5.37 -2.56 -19.90
C ASN A 170 4.94 -2.21 -18.48
N GLN A 171 5.87 -2.13 -17.54
CA GLN A 171 5.63 -1.86 -16.14
C GLN A 171 6.88 -1.25 -15.50
N ASN A 172 6.69 -0.53 -14.41
CA ASN A 172 7.77 -0.01 -13.59
C ASN A 172 8.43 -1.15 -12.80
N ILE A 173 9.71 -0.98 -12.47
CA ILE A 173 10.52 -1.99 -11.78
C ILE A 173 11.10 -1.35 -10.52
N LEU A 174 10.86 -1.97 -9.38
CA LEU A 174 11.60 -1.65 -8.16
C LEU A 174 12.98 -2.32 -8.22
N ARG A 175 14.03 -1.50 -8.27
CA ARG A 175 15.41 -1.98 -8.21
C ARG A 175 15.76 -2.37 -6.77
N GLN A 176 16.85 -3.13 -6.62
CA GLN A 176 17.35 -3.47 -5.29
C GLN A 176 17.68 -2.21 -4.47
N SER A 177 18.25 -1.17 -5.09
CA SER A 177 18.53 0.12 -4.46
C SER A 177 17.28 0.82 -3.92
N ASP A 178 16.15 0.71 -4.63
CA ASP A 178 14.88 1.30 -4.22
C ASP A 178 14.31 0.56 -3.00
N ILE A 179 14.43 -0.76 -3.01
CA ILE A 179 14.04 -1.62 -1.88
C ILE A 179 14.93 -1.33 -0.66
N ASP A 180 16.24 -1.24 -0.85
CA ASP A 180 17.20 -0.96 0.21
C ASP A 180 16.94 0.41 0.84
N LYS A 181 16.58 1.43 0.05
CA LYS A 181 16.19 2.76 0.51
C LYS A 181 14.93 2.73 1.40
N ILE A 182 13.90 1.98 0.97
CA ILE A 182 12.69 1.77 1.77
C ILE A 182 13.03 1.09 3.09
N VAL A 183 13.83 0.03 3.05
CA VAL A 183 14.23 -0.74 4.24
C VAL A 183 15.06 0.11 5.20
N ASP A 184 16.01 0.90 4.68
CA ASP A 184 16.82 1.81 5.48
C ASP A 184 15.96 2.88 6.18
N ALA A 185 15.06 3.55 5.44
CA ALA A 185 14.12 4.51 6.02
C ALA A 185 13.22 3.87 7.10
N TYR A 186 12.74 2.65 6.84
CA TYR A 186 11.94 1.92 7.81
C TYR A 186 12.72 1.57 9.09
N GLN A 187 14.00 1.21 8.96
CA GLN A 187 14.87 0.85 10.11
C GLN A 187 15.28 2.06 10.92
N ARG A 188 15.63 3.18 10.26
CA ARG A 188 15.99 4.44 10.93
C ARG A 188 14.81 5.04 11.67
N ARG A 189 13.62 4.97 11.07
CA ARG A 189 12.39 5.53 11.62
C ARG A 189 12.56 7.00 12.01
N GLU A 190 13.00 7.80 11.04
CA GLU A 190 13.26 9.24 11.14
C GLU A 190 12.49 9.99 10.06
N ASP A 191 12.28 11.29 10.28
CA ASP A 191 11.78 12.17 9.24
C ASP A 191 12.87 12.36 8.17
N ILE A 192 12.50 12.11 6.91
CA ILE A 192 13.33 12.32 5.73
C ILE A 192 12.56 13.24 4.78
N ASP A 193 13.15 14.40 4.49
CA ASP A 193 12.50 15.40 3.62
C ASP A 193 11.97 14.77 2.33
N LYS A 194 10.69 15.05 2.03
CA LYS A 194 9.94 14.56 0.86
C LYS A 194 9.89 13.04 0.70
N TYR A 195 10.22 12.27 1.73
CA TYR A 195 10.32 10.82 1.63
C TYR A 195 9.67 10.05 2.79
N ALA A 196 9.94 10.43 4.04
CA ALA A 196 9.42 9.73 5.20
C ALA A 196 9.04 10.68 6.33
N HIS A 197 7.97 10.33 7.06
CA HIS A 197 7.51 11.07 8.23
C HIS A 197 7.03 10.13 9.34
N VAL A 198 7.45 10.41 10.57
CA VAL A 198 7.02 9.68 11.76
C VAL A 198 5.85 10.43 12.40
N ALA A 199 4.64 10.12 11.93
CA ALA A 199 3.42 10.77 12.41
C ALA A 199 3.05 10.32 13.82
N THR A 200 2.80 11.26 14.71
CA THR A 200 2.30 10.98 16.07
C THR A 200 0.84 10.49 16.03
N MET A 201 0.40 9.77 17.05
CA MET A 201 -1.00 9.35 17.16
C MET A 201 -1.95 10.55 17.22
N GLN A 202 -1.51 11.68 17.81
CA GLN A 202 -2.28 12.93 17.81
C GLN A 202 -2.49 13.46 16.39
N GLU A 203 -1.44 13.53 15.59
CA GLU A 203 -1.51 13.97 14.19
C GLU A 203 -2.45 13.08 13.36
N ILE A 204 -2.40 11.75 13.58
CA ILE A 204 -3.28 10.79 12.91
C ILE A 204 -4.74 11.03 13.31
N GLU A 205 -5.01 11.32 14.57
CA GLU A 205 -6.34 11.64 15.08
C GLU A 205 -6.87 12.97 14.51
N GLU A 206 -6.04 14.02 14.48
CA GLU A 206 -6.36 15.31 13.87
C GLU A 206 -6.67 15.17 12.37
N ASN A 207 -6.01 14.24 11.68
CA ASN A 207 -6.33 13.85 10.30
C ASN A 207 -7.55 12.91 10.17
N GLY A 208 -8.28 12.63 11.26
CA GLY A 208 -9.47 11.77 11.27
C GLY A 208 -9.18 10.31 10.91
N PHE A 209 -7.97 9.82 11.19
CA PHE A 209 -7.47 8.49 10.81
C PHE A 209 -7.46 8.24 9.30
N ASN A 210 -7.37 9.31 8.53
CA ASN A 210 -7.09 9.25 7.11
C ASN A 210 -5.58 9.09 6.92
N LEU A 211 -5.17 7.95 6.38
CA LEU A 211 -3.76 7.57 6.21
C LEU A 211 -3.22 7.91 4.82
N ASN A 212 -3.90 8.77 4.05
CA ASN A 212 -3.42 9.14 2.72
C ASN A 212 -2.04 9.78 2.82
N ILE A 213 -1.03 9.15 2.20
CA ILE A 213 0.38 9.46 2.37
C ILE A 213 0.73 10.94 2.16
N PRO A 214 0.19 11.65 1.12
CA PRO A 214 0.46 13.08 0.94
C PRO A 214 0.00 14.00 2.09
N ARG A 215 -0.74 13.49 3.07
CA ARG A 215 -1.07 14.27 4.28
C ARG A 215 0.06 14.30 5.29
N TYR A 216 1.00 13.36 5.17
CA TYR A 216 2.12 13.15 6.11
C TYR A 216 3.47 13.40 5.47
N VAL A 217 3.61 13.04 4.20
CA VAL A 217 4.85 13.25 3.42
C VAL A 217 4.54 14.24 2.32
N ASP A 218 5.04 15.47 2.45
CA ASP A 218 4.90 16.51 1.43
C ASP A 218 5.98 16.33 0.37
N THR A 219 5.58 15.79 -0.77
CA THR A 219 6.44 15.61 -1.94
C THR A 219 6.33 16.76 -2.94
N PHE A 220 5.71 17.89 -2.55
CA PHE A 220 5.55 19.04 -3.41
C PHE A 220 6.92 19.64 -3.76
N GLU A 221 7.17 19.79 -5.04
CA GLU A 221 8.27 20.57 -5.57
C GLU A 221 7.66 21.84 -6.16
N PRO A 222 8.08 23.04 -5.68
CA PRO A 222 7.66 24.28 -6.32
C PRO A 222 8.02 24.20 -7.80
N GLU A 223 7.04 24.43 -8.67
CA GLU A 223 7.34 24.64 -10.09
C GLU A 223 8.25 25.86 -10.22
N GLU A 224 9.25 25.79 -11.11
CA GLU A 224 10.05 26.95 -11.42
C GLU A 224 9.13 28.08 -11.88
N GLU A 225 9.31 29.27 -11.30
CA GLU A 225 8.55 30.44 -11.73
C GLU A 225 8.80 30.71 -13.20
N ILE A 226 7.79 30.49 -14.02
CA ILE A 226 7.86 30.77 -15.44
C ILE A 226 7.84 32.29 -15.62
N ASP A 227 8.95 32.88 -16.09
CA ASP A 227 8.95 34.28 -16.47
C ASP A 227 8.11 34.47 -17.76
N LEU A 228 6.88 34.96 -17.54
CA LEU A 228 5.94 35.21 -18.63
C LEU A 228 6.47 36.17 -19.69
N ASN A 229 7.43 37.05 -19.35
CA ASN A 229 8.05 37.97 -20.31
C ASN A 229 9.05 37.25 -21.20
N GLU A 230 9.82 36.30 -20.64
CA GLU A 230 10.74 35.45 -21.40
C GLU A 230 9.96 34.56 -22.38
N VAL A 231 8.93 33.87 -21.91
CA VAL A 231 8.05 33.05 -22.75
C VAL A 231 7.38 33.89 -23.85
N ALA A 232 6.92 35.09 -23.53
CA ALA A 232 6.34 36.00 -24.54
C ALA A 232 7.36 36.48 -25.58
N ALA A 233 8.62 36.67 -25.19
CA ALA A 233 9.71 37.00 -26.10
C ALA A 233 10.03 35.82 -27.04
N ASP A 234 10.11 34.61 -26.52
CA ASP A 234 10.33 33.40 -27.31
C ASP A 234 9.19 33.13 -28.30
N ILE A 235 7.93 33.31 -27.87
CA ILE A 235 6.78 33.19 -28.78
C ILE A 235 6.91 34.21 -29.96
N ARG A 236 7.27 35.46 -29.68
CA ARG A 236 7.44 36.47 -30.73
C ARG A 236 8.57 36.12 -31.69
N LYS A 237 9.67 35.60 -31.16
CA LYS A 237 10.83 35.16 -31.97
C LYS A 237 10.42 34.01 -32.89
N LEU A 238 9.78 32.97 -32.35
CA LEU A 238 9.29 31.83 -33.12
C LEU A 238 8.25 32.25 -34.18
N GLN A 239 7.36 33.18 -33.85
CA GLN A 239 6.42 33.73 -34.85
C GLN A 239 7.11 34.51 -35.99
N SER A 240 8.21 35.19 -35.70
CA SER A 240 9.02 35.84 -36.75
C SER A 240 9.70 34.81 -37.65
N GLU A 241 10.34 33.80 -37.05
CA GLU A 241 11.00 32.73 -37.79
C GLU A 241 10.02 31.98 -38.70
N ILE A 242 8.81 31.69 -38.23
CA ILE A 242 7.74 31.08 -39.04
C ILE A 242 7.39 31.96 -40.23
N LYS A 243 7.25 33.29 -40.05
CA LYS A 243 6.95 34.21 -41.14
C LYS A 243 8.05 34.27 -42.21
N ASP A 244 9.30 34.22 -41.77
CA ASP A 244 10.44 34.24 -42.65
C ASP A 244 10.51 32.95 -43.50
N ILE A 245 10.29 31.79 -42.87
CA ILE A 245 10.21 30.50 -43.56
C ILE A 245 9.01 30.44 -44.51
N ASP A 246 7.85 30.96 -44.12
CA ASP A 246 6.66 31.03 -44.98
C ASP A 246 6.88 31.95 -46.19
N ALA A 247 7.73 32.97 -46.05
CA ALA A 247 8.09 33.86 -47.16
C ALA A 247 9.05 33.16 -48.15
N GLU A 248 9.98 32.34 -47.66
CA GLU A 248 10.92 31.57 -48.48
C GLU A 248 10.24 30.41 -49.23
N LEU A 249 9.15 29.86 -48.66
CA LEU A 249 8.38 28.75 -49.25
C LEU A 249 7.34 29.20 -50.27
N LYS A 250 7.06 30.49 -50.40
CA LYS A 250 6.16 30.97 -51.46
C LYS A 250 6.87 30.99 -52.78
N PRO A 251 6.32 30.30 -53.82
CA PRO A 251 6.90 30.23 -55.15
C PRO A 251 6.86 31.58 -55.87
#